data_8eb5034cdbed7edc3fe195dc9d9d7d1f
#
_entry.id   8eb5034cdbed7edc3fe195dc9d9d7d1f
#
_cell.length_a   1.000
_cell.length_b   1.000
_cell.length_c   1.000
_cell.angle_alpha   90.00
_cell.angle_beta   90.00
_cell.angle_gamma   90.00
#
_symmetry.space_group_name_H-M   'P 1'
#
loop_
_entity.id
_entity.type
_entity.pdbx_description
1 polymer ?
#
loop_
_entity_poly.entity_id
_entity_poly.type
_entity_poly.pdbx_seq_one_letter_code
_entity_poly.pdbx_strand_id
1 'polypeptide(L)'
;MELLLDFPTIGEPHYAQAIPASLLTEKQIKTFDLATNADPYAALSESATGVTRSGRTVHVKMTSIRSHFMPDNIEGVQVGDSVYFHITNLEQDWDVPHGFAITGLNNSELLIMPGETRTIVWVPSKVGVFPFYCTDFCSALHQEMQGWVRVSPRGSSVALVANKPSSK
;
A
#
# COMPACT_ATOMS: atom_id res chain seq x y z
N MET A 1 -23.33 -6.84 -5.90
CA MET A 1 -22.19 -6.14 -6.50
C MET A 1 -22.22 -4.65 -6.20
N GLU A 2 -23.31 -3.97 -6.46
CA GLU A 2 -23.50 -2.57 -6.08
C GLU A 2 -23.19 -2.31 -4.61
N LEU A 3 -23.56 -3.25 -3.74
CA LEU A 3 -23.34 -3.12 -2.30
C LEU A 3 -21.86 -2.89 -1.96
N LEU A 4 -20.95 -3.63 -2.58
CA LEU A 4 -19.50 -3.51 -2.33
C LEU A 4 -18.89 -2.25 -2.95
N LEU A 5 -19.48 -1.74 -4.03
CA LEU A 5 -19.02 -0.54 -4.72
C LEU A 5 -19.61 0.73 -4.10
N ASP A 6 -20.79 0.65 -3.49
CA ASP A 6 -21.47 1.80 -2.88
C ASP A 6 -20.96 2.11 -1.47
N PHE A 7 -20.34 1.15 -0.81
CA PHE A 7 -19.78 1.36 0.52
C PHE A 7 -18.78 2.50 0.63
N PRO A 8 -17.91 2.75 -0.35
CA PRO A 8 -16.99 3.88 -0.31
C PRO A 8 -17.67 5.25 -0.25
N THR A 9 -18.96 5.33 -0.60
CA THR A 9 -19.70 6.60 -0.62
C THR A 9 -20.37 6.96 0.70
N ILE A 10 -20.36 6.07 1.69
CA ILE A 10 -21.10 6.24 2.95
C ILE A 10 -20.26 6.82 4.10
N GLY A 11 -19.07 7.33 3.82
CA GLY A 11 -18.25 8.02 4.83
C GLY A 11 -17.48 7.10 5.81
N GLU A 12 -17.83 5.81 5.88
CA GLU A 12 -17.16 4.78 6.68
C GLU A 12 -16.81 3.57 5.79
N PRO A 13 -16.07 3.77 4.69
CA PRO A 13 -15.89 2.73 3.67
C PRO A 13 -15.16 1.49 4.18
N HIS A 14 -14.40 1.64 5.23
CA HIS A 14 -13.51 0.59 5.74
C HIS A 14 -14.29 -0.59 6.34
N TYR A 15 -15.32 -0.29 7.11
CA TYR A 15 -16.14 -1.34 7.75
C TYR A 15 -17.00 -2.11 6.76
N ALA A 16 -17.34 -1.45 5.68
CA ALA A 16 -18.19 -2.03 4.65
C ALA A 16 -17.48 -3.09 3.81
N GLN A 17 -16.18 -3.01 3.73
CA GLN A 17 -15.35 -3.94 2.97
C GLN A 17 -14.91 -5.15 3.80
N ALA A 18 -15.11 -5.10 5.11
CA ALA A 18 -14.78 -6.19 6.02
C ALA A 18 -15.84 -7.32 6.02
N ILE A 19 -16.45 -7.63 4.88
CA ILE A 19 -17.38 -8.75 4.75
C ILE A 19 -16.58 -10.02 4.52
N PRO A 20 -16.70 -11.03 5.43
CA PRO A 20 -16.03 -12.31 5.22
C PRO A 20 -16.41 -12.92 3.87
N ALA A 21 -15.44 -13.48 3.15
CA ALA A 21 -15.67 -14.13 1.86
C ALA A 21 -16.75 -15.22 1.96
N SER A 22 -16.91 -15.87 3.12
CA SER A 22 -17.96 -16.85 3.40
C SER A 22 -19.39 -16.29 3.33
N LEU A 23 -19.54 -14.96 3.44
CA LEU A 23 -20.84 -14.27 3.32
C LEU A 23 -21.12 -13.75 1.92
N LEU A 24 -20.14 -13.84 1.03
CA LEU A 24 -20.26 -13.38 -0.35
C LEU A 24 -20.73 -14.52 -1.26
N THR A 25 -21.54 -14.19 -2.24
CA THR A 25 -21.85 -15.13 -3.32
C THR A 25 -20.64 -15.32 -4.23
N GLU A 26 -20.54 -16.44 -4.91
CA GLU A 26 -19.46 -16.71 -5.87
C GLU A 26 -19.33 -15.60 -6.93
N LYS A 27 -20.46 -15.03 -7.36
CA LYS A 27 -20.47 -13.90 -8.29
C LYS A 27 -19.86 -12.63 -7.68
N GLN A 28 -20.17 -12.35 -6.42
CA GLN A 28 -19.61 -11.18 -5.71
C GLN A 28 -18.11 -11.35 -5.49
N ILE A 29 -17.65 -12.55 -5.14
CA ILE A 29 -16.22 -12.87 -5.00
C ILE A 29 -15.49 -12.61 -6.31
N LYS A 30 -15.98 -13.17 -7.41
CA LYS A 30 -15.35 -12.97 -8.73
C LYS A 30 -15.32 -11.51 -9.16
N THR A 31 -16.33 -10.74 -8.78
CA THR A 31 -16.36 -9.30 -9.13
C THR A 31 -15.43 -8.49 -8.26
N PHE A 32 -15.32 -8.83 -6.98
CA PHE A 32 -14.34 -8.24 -6.08
C PHE A 32 -12.91 -8.50 -6.58
N ASP A 33 -12.61 -9.75 -6.94
CA ASP A 33 -11.34 -10.14 -7.54
C ASP A 33 -11.06 -9.39 -8.84
N LEU A 34 -12.06 -9.20 -9.69
CA LEU A 34 -11.94 -8.42 -10.91
C LEU A 34 -11.68 -6.94 -10.64
N ALA A 35 -12.35 -6.36 -9.66
CA ALA A 35 -12.12 -4.96 -9.29
C ALA A 35 -10.71 -4.75 -8.72
N THR A 36 -10.23 -5.68 -7.91
CA THR A 36 -8.86 -5.67 -7.37
C THR A 36 -7.83 -5.90 -8.48
N ASN A 37 -8.11 -6.82 -9.40
CA ASN A 37 -7.25 -7.12 -10.54
C ASN A 37 -7.29 -6.06 -11.66
N ALA A 38 -8.30 -5.20 -11.66
CA ALA A 38 -8.40 -4.12 -12.64
C ALA A 38 -7.44 -2.96 -12.37
N ASP A 39 -6.89 -2.85 -11.15
CA ASP A 39 -5.83 -1.89 -10.85
C ASP A 39 -4.51 -2.40 -11.44
N PRO A 40 -3.98 -1.77 -12.50
CA PRO A 40 -2.73 -2.21 -13.13
C PRO A 40 -1.52 -2.08 -12.20
N TYR A 41 -1.69 -1.40 -11.07
CA TYR A 41 -0.65 -1.19 -10.07
C TYR A 41 -0.83 -2.07 -8.83
N ALA A 42 -1.91 -2.85 -8.73
CA ALA A 42 -2.13 -3.72 -7.60
C ALA A 42 -0.98 -4.71 -7.38
N ALA A 43 -0.52 -4.83 -6.16
CA ALA A 43 0.46 -5.84 -5.76
C ALA A 43 -0.28 -7.04 -5.17
N LEU A 44 -0.62 -8.02 -6.00
CA LEU A 44 -1.39 -9.20 -5.59
C LEU A 44 -0.58 -10.24 -4.83
N SER A 45 0.74 -10.08 -4.80
CA SER A 45 1.66 -10.94 -4.04
C SER A 45 2.96 -10.20 -3.79
N GLU A 46 3.75 -10.62 -2.83
CA GLU A 46 5.06 -10.02 -2.55
C GLU A 46 6.01 -10.10 -3.75
N SER A 47 5.89 -11.12 -4.59
CA SER A 47 6.69 -11.27 -5.79
C SER A 47 6.38 -10.23 -6.87
N ALA A 48 5.20 -9.62 -6.83
CA ALA A 48 4.78 -8.56 -7.75
C ALA A 48 5.15 -7.15 -7.27
N THR A 49 5.75 -7.04 -6.09
CA THR A 49 6.17 -5.76 -5.51
C THR A 49 7.36 -5.15 -6.24
N GLY A 50 7.53 -3.85 -6.12
CA GLY A 50 8.66 -3.15 -6.70
C GLY A 50 8.38 -1.68 -6.98
N VAL A 51 9.34 -1.05 -7.62
CA VAL A 51 9.29 0.37 -7.95
C VAL A 51 9.52 0.61 -9.43
N THR A 52 8.80 1.57 -9.99
CA THR A 52 8.97 2.02 -11.37
C THR A 52 8.94 3.53 -11.45
N ARG A 53 9.65 4.10 -12.41
CA ARG A 53 9.69 5.55 -12.64
C ARG A 53 9.35 5.88 -14.11
N SER A 54 8.50 6.88 -14.28
CA SER A 54 8.25 7.54 -15.56
C SER A 54 8.35 9.05 -15.36
N GLY A 55 9.45 9.65 -15.82
CA GLY A 55 9.72 11.05 -15.56
C GLY A 55 9.80 11.37 -14.06
N ARG A 56 8.87 12.17 -13.57
CA ARG A 56 8.75 12.55 -12.15
C ARG A 56 7.73 11.72 -11.38
N THR A 57 7.11 10.78 -12.03
CA THR A 57 6.14 9.89 -11.40
C THR A 57 6.84 8.59 -10.99
N VAL A 58 6.69 8.23 -9.73
CA VAL A 58 7.20 7.00 -9.13
C VAL A 58 6.02 6.18 -8.67
N HIS A 59 5.93 4.93 -9.10
CA HIS A 59 4.97 3.97 -8.60
C HIS A 59 5.68 2.96 -7.71
N VAL A 60 5.16 2.77 -6.52
CA VAL A 60 5.59 1.78 -5.54
C VAL A 60 4.47 0.77 -5.39
N LYS A 61 4.65 -0.42 -5.94
CA LYS A 61 3.77 -1.56 -5.68
C LYS A 61 4.24 -2.25 -4.41
N MET A 62 3.39 -2.28 -3.40
CA MET A 62 3.75 -2.89 -2.12
C MET A 62 2.60 -3.72 -1.54
N THR A 63 2.97 -4.64 -0.68
CA THR A 63 2.04 -5.44 0.08
C THR A 63 2.16 -5.15 1.56
N SER A 64 1.10 -5.40 2.29
CA SER A 64 1.06 -5.42 3.75
C SER A 64 0.56 -6.77 4.23
N ILE A 65 1.26 -7.32 5.20
CA ILE A 65 0.89 -8.55 5.92
C ILE A 65 1.53 -8.47 7.32
N ARG A 66 0.94 -9.07 8.34
CA ARG A 66 1.54 -9.10 9.70
C ARG A 66 2.97 -9.68 9.65
N SER A 67 4.01 -8.98 10.01
CA SER A 67 4.12 -7.63 10.59
C SER A 67 5.06 -6.79 9.74
N HIS A 68 4.87 -6.78 8.42
CA HIS A 68 5.78 -6.07 7.51
C HIS A 68 5.06 -5.51 6.26
N PHE A 69 5.69 -4.51 5.68
CA PHE A 69 5.44 -4.06 4.32
C PHE A 69 6.51 -4.64 3.39
N MET A 70 6.14 -4.94 2.15
CA MET A 70 7.09 -5.31 1.12
C MET A 70 6.84 -4.48 -0.16
N PRO A 71 7.81 -3.68 -0.64
CA PRO A 71 9.12 -3.41 -0.04
C PRO A 71 9.03 -2.54 1.21
N ASP A 72 9.99 -2.66 2.10
CA ASP A 72 10.13 -1.83 3.29
C ASP A 72 11.32 -0.84 3.20
N ASN A 73 12.12 -0.92 2.14
CA ASN A 73 13.24 -0.02 1.89
C ASN A 73 13.25 0.42 0.42
N ILE A 74 13.14 1.74 0.21
CA ILE A 74 13.03 2.35 -1.12
C ILE A 74 14.06 3.46 -1.23
N GLU A 75 14.89 3.42 -2.28
CA GLU A 75 15.91 4.41 -2.57
C GLU A 75 15.72 5.04 -3.95
N GLY A 76 16.31 6.20 -4.17
CA GLY A 76 16.33 6.88 -5.48
C GLY A 76 15.10 7.72 -5.78
N VAL A 77 14.18 7.88 -4.86
CA VAL A 77 13.14 8.92 -4.93
C VAL A 77 13.83 10.29 -4.85
N GLN A 78 13.35 11.25 -5.61
CA GLN A 78 13.93 12.61 -5.64
C GLN A 78 12.93 13.64 -5.13
N VAL A 79 13.45 14.73 -4.59
CA VAL A 79 12.62 15.88 -4.18
C VAL A 79 11.69 16.31 -5.32
N GLY A 80 10.39 16.43 -5.03
CA GLY A 80 9.35 16.82 -5.96
C GLY A 80 8.89 15.72 -6.92
N ASP A 81 9.26 14.46 -6.70
CA ASP A 81 8.61 13.34 -7.39
C ASP A 81 7.18 13.17 -6.87
N SER A 82 6.27 12.76 -7.75
CA SER A 82 4.94 12.29 -7.36
C SER A 82 5.02 10.78 -7.11
N VAL A 83 5.03 10.38 -5.85
CA VAL A 83 5.18 8.98 -5.44
C VAL A 83 3.81 8.41 -5.13
N TYR A 84 3.42 7.40 -5.89
CA TYR A 84 2.17 6.65 -5.72
C TYR A 84 2.48 5.34 -5.02
N PHE A 85 2.05 5.18 -3.78
CA PHE A 85 2.09 3.91 -3.08
C PHE A 85 0.79 3.15 -3.35
N HIS A 86 0.88 2.03 -4.02
CA HIS A 86 -0.21 1.08 -4.25
C HIS A 86 -0.01 -0.08 -3.29
N ILE A 87 -0.82 -0.14 -2.25
CA ILE A 87 -0.62 -1.06 -1.13
C ILE A 87 -1.75 -2.08 -1.12
N THR A 88 -1.40 -3.36 -1.22
CA THR A 88 -2.34 -4.47 -1.16
C THR A 88 -2.21 -5.18 0.19
N ASN A 89 -3.31 -5.28 0.92
CA ASN A 89 -3.36 -6.07 2.15
C ASN A 89 -3.56 -7.56 1.79
N LEU A 90 -2.57 -8.41 2.12
CA LEU A 90 -2.56 -9.84 1.82
C LEU A 90 -3.09 -10.71 2.99
N GLU A 91 -3.63 -10.10 4.04
CA GLU A 91 -4.19 -10.87 5.15
C GLU A 91 -5.32 -11.78 4.69
N GLN A 92 -5.34 -12.98 5.27
CA GLN A 92 -6.42 -13.95 5.06
C GLN A 92 -7.54 -13.79 6.10
N ASP A 93 -7.21 -13.20 7.24
CA ASP A 93 -8.17 -12.92 8.30
C ASP A 93 -8.86 -11.60 8.00
N TRP A 94 -10.15 -11.64 7.74
CA TRP A 94 -10.97 -10.50 7.30
C TRP A 94 -11.00 -9.32 8.29
N ASP A 95 -10.68 -9.55 9.56
CA ASP A 95 -10.67 -8.58 10.63
C ASP A 95 -9.28 -8.00 10.95
N VAL A 96 -8.32 -8.17 10.04
CA VAL A 96 -6.95 -7.66 10.22
C VAL A 96 -6.66 -6.58 9.18
N PRO A 97 -7.12 -5.34 9.40
CA PRO A 97 -6.73 -4.21 8.57
C PRO A 97 -5.27 -3.82 8.83
N HIS A 98 -4.70 -3.10 7.88
CA HIS A 98 -3.44 -2.39 8.05
C HIS A 98 -3.63 -0.91 7.77
N GLY A 99 -3.05 -0.06 8.60
CA GLY A 99 -2.93 1.34 8.29
C GLY A 99 -1.63 1.65 7.56
N PHE A 100 -1.57 2.76 6.87
CA PHE A 100 -0.33 3.26 6.27
C PHE A 100 -0.24 4.77 6.43
N ALA A 101 0.87 5.22 6.97
CA ALA A 101 1.25 6.64 6.98
C ALA A 101 2.72 6.79 6.62
N ILE A 102 3.07 7.91 6.00
CA ILE A 102 4.46 8.29 5.72
C ILE A 102 4.74 9.67 6.28
N THR A 103 5.88 9.82 6.93
CA THR A 103 6.31 11.10 7.51
C THR A 103 6.43 12.17 6.42
N GLY A 104 5.90 13.35 6.69
CA GLY A 104 5.92 14.49 5.77
C GLY A 104 4.71 14.58 4.83
N LEU A 105 3.73 13.70 5.00
CA LEU A 105 2.41 13.83 4.39
C LEU A 105 1.39 14.11 5.50
N ASN A 106 0.78 15.29 5.47
CA ASN A 106 -0.23 15.66 6.47
C ASN A 106 -1.52 14.88 6.24
N ASN A 107 -2.12 14.38 7.32
CA ASN A 107 -3.40 13.62 7.31
C ASN A 107 -3.37 12.40 6.36
N SER A 108 -2.29 11.66 6.38
CA SER A 108 -2.03 10.58 5.43
C SER A 108 -2.30 9.19 5.97
N GLU A 109 -3.14 9.07 6.97
CA GLU A 109 -3.57 7.75 7.39
C GLU A 109 -4.45 7.12 6.32
N LEU A 110 -4.07 5.94 5.89
CA LEU A 110 -4.78 5.13 4.90
C LEU A 110 -5.06 3.76 5.48
N LEU A 111 -6.32 3.45 5.73
CA LEU A 111 -6.74 2.13 6.18
C LEU A 111 -6.97 1.22 4.98
N ILE A 112 -6.45 -0.01 5.05
CA ILE A 112 -6.48 -1.01 3.97
C ILE A 112 -7.02 -2.31 4.53
N MET A 113 -8.20 -2.70 4.07
CA MET A 113 -8.84 -3.95 4.50
C MET A 113 -8.20 -5.17 3.82
N PRO A 114 -8.32 -6.37 4.40
CA PRO A 114 -7.85 -7.60 3.78
C PRO A 114 -8.36 -7.78 2.35
N GLY A 115 -7.45 -8.10 1.41
CA GLY A 115 -7.74 -8.24 -0.01
C GLY A 115 -7.88 -6.93 -0.78
N GLU A 116 -7.81 -5.79 -0.10
CA GLU A 116 -7.94 -4.47 -0.73
C GLU A 116 -6.59 -3.93 -1.20
N THR A 117 -6.61 -3.19 -2.31
CA THR A 117 -5.51 -2.34 -2.75
C THR A 117 -5.91 -0.88 -2.63
N ARG A 118 -5.12 -0.10 -1.93
CA ARG A 118 -5.31 1.34 -1.80
C ARG A 118 -4.10 2.11 -2.32
N THR A 119 -4.37 3.30 -2.84
CA THR A 119 -3.34 4.19 -3.35
C THR A 119 -3.29 5.49 -2.58
N ILE A 120 -2.08 5.89 -2.18
CA ILE A 120 -1.81 7.20 -1.61
C ILE A 120 -0.70 7.88 -2.39
N VAL A 121 -0.80 9.21 -2.55
CA VAL A 121 0.18 10.01 -3.28
C VAL A 121 0.96 10.88 -2.30
N TRP A 122 2.28 10.83 -2.41
CA TRP A 122 3.20 11.62 -1.62
C TRP A 122 4.19 12.40 -2.49
N VAL A 123 4.41 13.67 -2.16
CA VAL A 123 5.39 14.50 -2.85
C VAL A 123 6.42 15.01 -1.83
N PRO A 124 7.63 14.42 -1.77
CA PRO A 124 8.65 14.86 -0.83
C PRO A 124 9.16 16.25 -1.21
N SER A 125 9.17 17.14 -0.25
CA SER A 125 9.68 18.51 -0.40
C SER A 125 11.12 18.70 0.05
N LYS A 126 11.73 17.69 0.70
CA LYS A 126 13.07 17.75 1.30
C LYS A 126 13.83 16.46 1.04
N VAL A 127 15.15 16.58 1.02
CA VAL A 127 16.08 15.44 1.08
C VAL A 127 16.05 14.83 2.47
N GLY A 128 16.15 13.51 2.57
CA GLY A 128 16.19 12.81 3.85
C GLY A 128 15.72 11.38 3.77
N VAL A 129 15.56 10.78 4.94
CA VAL A 129 14.97 9.47 5.14
C VAL A 129 13.61 9.65 5.79
N PHE A 130 12.59 9.13 5.15
CA PHE A 130 11.20 9.28 5.56
C PHE A 130 10.63 7.92 5.94
N PRO A 131 10.38 7.68 7.23
CA PRO A 131 9.75 6.45 7.67
C PRO A 131 8.27 6.42 7.23
N PHE A 132 7.81 5.23 6.87
CA PHE A 132 6.41 4.87 6.78
C PHE A 132 6.13 3.71 7.73
N TYR A 133 4.91 3.61 8.20
CA TYR A 133 4.55 2.65 9.25
C TYR A 133 3.07 2.31 9.21
N CYS A 134 2.75 1.18 9.82
CA CYS A 134 1.37 0.78 10.06
C CYS A 134 0.77 1.65 11.18
N THR A 135 -0.42 2.18 10.98
CA THR A 135 -1.11 3.03 11.96
C THR A 135 -2.19 2.27 12.72
N ASP A 136 -2.54 1.06 12.27
CA ASP A 136 -3.62 0.27 12.85
C ASP A 136 -3.07 -0.98 13.54
N PHE A 137 -3.54 -1.26 14.75
CA PHE A 137 -3.06 -2.39 15.53
C PHE A 137 -3.45 -3.72 14.86
N CYS A 138 -2.49 -4.37 14.23
CA CYS A 138 -2.69 -5.58 13.45
C CYS A 138 -2.10 -6.85 14.10
N SER A 139 -1.18 -6.72 15.05
CA SER A 139 -0.53 -7.85 15.74
C SER A 139 0.33 -7.39 16.91
N ALA A 140 0.85 -8.34 17.68
CA ALA A 140 1.83 -8.06 18.76
C ALA A 140 3.11 -7.38 18.23
N LEU A 141 3.48 -7.59 16.97
CA LEU A 141 4.62 -6.98 16.29
C LEU A 141 4.23 -5.76 15.44
N HIS A 142 3.11 -5.14 15.73
CA HIS A 142 2.61 -3.99 15.00
C HIS A 142 3.65 -2.86 14.86
N GLN A 143 4.42 -2.59 15.90
CA GLN A 143 5.44 -1.52 15.88
C GLN A 143 6.65 -1.85 15.01
N GLU A 144 6.89 -3.11 14.69
CA GLU A 144 7.93 -3.54 13.76
C GLU A 144 7.52 -3.36 12.28
N MET A 145 6.23 -3.10 12.04
CA MET A 145 5.67 -2.94 10.69
C MET A 145 5.94 -1.53 10.18
N GLN A 146 7.15 -1.32 9.70
CA GLN A 146 7.64 -0.03 9.21
C GLN A 146 8.62 -0.20 8.05
N GLY A 147 8.92 0.91 7.38
CA GLY A 147 9.91 0.97 6.32
C GLY A 147 10.37 2.40 6.07
N TRP A 148 11.23 2.59 5.07
CA TRP A 148 11.85 3.88 4.80
C TRP A 148 11.93 4.20 3.32
N VAL A 149 11.73 5.47 3.00
CA VAL A 149 12.03 6.04 1.68
C VAL A 149 13.20 7.00 1.82
N ARG A 150 14.28 6.74 1.09
CA ARG A 150 15.39 7.69 0.97
C ARG A 150 15.15 8.63 -0.20
N VAL A 151 15.04 9.91 0.10
CA VAL A 151 14.87 10.99 -0.88
C VAL A 151 16.18 11.69 -1.14
N SER A 152 16.58 11.72 -2.40
CA SER A 152 17.78 12.38 -2.91
C SER A 152 17.47 13.75 -3.50
N PRO A 153 18.48 14.63 -3.66
CA PRO A 153 18.29 15.88 -4.39
C PRO A 153 17.79 15.65 -5.81
N ARG A 154 17.09 16.64 -6.37
CA ARG A 154 16.68 16.63 -7.77
C ARG A 154 17.89 16.53 -8.69
N GLY A 155 17.82 15.64 -9.70
CA GLY A 155 18.92 15.38 -10.63
C GLY A 155 20.00 14.42 -10.10
N SER A 156 19.78 13.80 -8.96
CA SER A 156 20.66 12.76 -8.43
C SER A 156 20.74 11.57 -9.38
N SER A 157 21.93 10.98 -9.48
CA SER A 157 22.18 9.75 -10.24
C SER A 157 21.83 8.46 -9.46
N VAL A 158 21.34 8.57 -8.24
CA VAL A 158 20.94 7.41 -7.44
C VAL A 158 19.80 6.68 -8.15
N ALA A 159 20.00 5.39 -8.41
CA ALA A 159 19.00 4.56 -9.06
C ALA A 159 17.79 4.37 -8.16
N LEU A 160 16.60 4.33 -8.76
CA LEU A 160 15.37 3.94 -8.06
C LEU A 160 15.39 2.43 -7.84
N VAL A 161 15.47 2.00 -6.61
CA VAL A 161 15.47 0.59 -6.21
C VAL A 161 14.62 0.37 -4.97
N ALA A 162 14.14 -0.84 -4.83
CA ALA A 162 13.47 -1.32 -3.62
C ALA A 162 14.00 -2.71 -3.27
N ASN A 163 14.01 -3.05 -1.99
CA ASN A 163 14.34 -4.40 -1.59
C ASN A 163 13.28 -5.40 -2.09
N LYS A 164 13.69 -6.63 -2.25
CA LYS A 164 12.84 -7.75 -2.68
C LYS A 164 12.60 -8.72 -1.52
N PRO A 165 11.51 -9.49 -1.57
CA PRO A 165 11.29 -10.56 -0.63
C PRO A 165 12.52 -11.47 -0.58
N SER A 166 12.91 -11.89 0.63
CA SER A 166 13.96 -12.92 0.77
C SER A 166 13.50 -14.18 0.08
N SER A 167 14.25 -14.68 -0.87
CA SER A 167 14.04 -16.03 -1.40
C SER A 167 14.31 -17.01 -0.25
N LYS A 168 13.26 -17.57 0.31
CA LYS A 168 13.38 -18.72 1.20
C LYS A 168 13.63 -19.97 0.42
#